data_0315162c1ee308c2d2313d48a60a3fa2
#
_entry.id   0315162c1ee308c2d2313d48a60a3fa2
#
_cell.length_a   1.000
_cell.length_b   1.000
_cell.length_c   1.000
_cell.angle_alpha   90.00
_cell.angle_beta   90.00
_cell.angle_gamma   90.00
#
_symmetry.space_group_name_H-M   'P 1'
#
loop_
_entity.id
_entity.type
_entity.pdbx_description
1 polymer ?
#
loop_
_entity_poly.entity_id
_entity_poly.type
_entity_poly.pdbx_seq_one_letter_code
_entity_poly.pdbx_strand_id
1 'polypeptide(L)'
;GPLTVLYRPSRHAALGEVMALARNRPGLEAVPTTLAGVRQMIKALRAGHAVGLLPDQVPPEGMGQWAPFFGKPAYTMTLAARLALQTGAQVVLIWGERLSFGRGFRLHTQTLGHDLSPDLEVAVVQINQAMEQLVIQQPGQYLWGYARYKQPRGV
;
A
#
# COMPACT_ATOMS: atom_id res chain seq x y z
N GLY A 1 -2.74 15.69 9.37
CA GLY A 1 -4.06 15.64 8.74
C GLY A 1 -4.69 14.26 8.83
N PRO A 2 -5.96 14.07 8.41
CA PRO A 2 -6.64 12.77 8.41
C PRO A 2 -5.94 11.77 7.47
N LEU A 3 -5.98 10.50 7.85
CA LEU A 3 -5.43 9.39 7.08
C LEU A 3 -6.55 8.40 6.72
N THR A 4 -6.75 8.14 5.43
CA THR A 4 -7.67 7.11 4.95
C THR A 4 -6.88 5.86 4.57
N VAL A 5 -7.19 4.69 5.16
CA VAL A 5 -6.49 3.44 4.87
C VAL A 5 -7.40 2.43 4.21
N LEU A 6 -6.87 1.72 3.22
CA LEU A 6 -7.58 0.63 2.57
C LEU A 6 -7.49 -0.64 3.41
N TYR A 7 -8.62 -1.31 3.64
CA TYR A 7 -8.63 -2.58 4.34
C TYR A 7 -9.47 -3.63 3.60
N ARG A 8 -9.07 -4.87 3.75
CA ARG A 8 -9.89 -6.00 3.30
C ARG A 8 -10.81 -6.42 4.45
N PRO A 9 -12.14 -6.39 4.28
CA PRO A 9 -13.08 -6.86 5.28
C PRO A 9 -12.77 -8.31 5.70
N SER A 10 -12.91 -8.61 7.01
CA SER A 10 -12.80 -9.97 7.51
C SER A 10 -13.96 -10.82 6.99
N ARG A 11 -13.70 -12.10 6.70
CA ARG A 11 -14.76 -13.07 6.37
C ARG A 11 -15.56 -13.50 7.61
N HIS A 12 -15.03 -13.27 8.81
CA HIS A 12 -15.68 -13.59 10.10
C HIS A 12 -16.25 -12.32 10.71
N ALA A 13 -17.57 -12.26 10.89
CA ALA A 13 -18.27 -11.08 11.38
C ALA A 13 -17.74 -10.59 12.75
N ALA A 14 -17.54 -11.51 13.71
CA ALA A 14 -17.01 -11.16 15.04
C ALA A 14 -15.61 -10.52 15.01
N LEU A 15 -14.74 -10.99 14.10
CA LEU A 15 -13.43 -10.36 13.88
C LEU A 15 -13.57 -9.01 13.18
N GLY A 16 -14.60 -8.83 12.34
CA GLY A 16 -14.90 -7.57 11.67
C GLY A 16 -15.18 -6.44 12.65
N GLU A 17 -15.97 -6.68 13.68
CA GLU A 17 -16.29 -5.69 14.72
C GLU A 17 -15.05 -5.29 15.55
N VAL A 18 -14.27 -6.26 16.01
CA VAL A 18 -13.03 -6.00 16.75
C VAL A 18 -12.03 -5.21 15.90
N MET A 19 -11.90 -5.56 14.62
CA MET A 19 -11.02 -4.84 13.69
C MET A 19 -11.54 -3.45 13.38
N ALA A 20 -12.85 -3.23 13.30
CA ALA A 20 -13.44 -1.91 13.11
C ALA A 20 -13.17 -1.00 14.32
N LEU A 21 -13.36 -1.50 15.53
CA LEU A 21 -13.04 -0.78 16.77
C LEU A 21 -11.55 -0.44 16.89
N ALA A 22 -10.66 -1.35 16.51
CA ALA A 22 -9.21 -1.11 16.55
C ALA A 22 -8.73 -0.10 15.51
N ARG A 23 -9.45 0.07 14.40
CA ARG A 23 -9.10 0.95 13.28
C ARG A 23 -9.77 2.32 13.33
N ASN A 24 -10.95 2.43 13.98
CA ASN A 24 -11.63 3.71 14.15
C ASN A 24 -10.96 4.51 15.28
N ARG A 25 -9.94 5.29 14.90
CA ARG A 25 -9.26 6.22 15.81
C ARG A 25 -9.44 7.65 15.27
N PRO A 26 -9.43 8.66 16.12
CA PRO A 26 -9.45 10.04 15.68
C PRO A 26 -8.37 10.30 14.61
N GLY A 27 -8.77 10.80 13.46
CA GLY A 27 -7.87 11.06 12.32
C GLY A 27 -7.55 9.86 11.43
N LEU A 28 -8.11 8.67 11.70
CA LEU A 28 -7.94 7.47 10.87
C LEU A 28 -9.30 6.96 10.39
N GLU A 29 -9.50 6.91 9.08
CA GLU A 29 -10.67 6.35 8.41
C GLU A 29 -10.29 5.08 7.64
N ALA A 30 -10.95 3.97 7.96
CA ALA A 30 -10.72 2.71 7.25
C ALA A 30 -11.80 2.50 6.18
N VAL A 31 -11.40 2.32 4.92
CA VAL A 31 -12.31 2.10 3.80
C VAL A 31 -12.11 0.72 3.17
N PRO A 32 -13.20 0.04 2.73
CA PRO A 32 -13.11 -1.30 2.17
C PRO A 32 -12.50 -1.30 0.75
N THR A 33 -11.97 -2.45 0.32
CA THR A 33 -11.46 -2.69 -1.04
C THR A 33 -12.58 -2.79 -2.08
N THR A 34 -13.43 -1.78 -2.16
CA THR A 34 -14.55 -1.68 -3.10
C THR A 34 -14.43 -0.41 -3.94
N LEU A 35 -15.21 -0.29 -5.01
CA LEU A 35 -15.28 0.95 -5.80
C LEU A 35 -15.68 2.17 -4.94
N ALA A 36 -16.56 1.97 -3.96
CA ALA A 36 -16.95 3.03 -3.03
C ALA A 36 -15.75 3.48 -2.16
N GLY A 37 -14.96 2.53 -1.64
CA GLY A 37 -13.76 2.84 -0.88
C GLY A 37 -12.71 3.57 -1.73
N VAL A 38 -12.49 3.15 -2.97
CA VAL A 38 -11.57 3.86 -3.89
C VAL A 38 -12.04 5.31 -4.14
N ARG A 39 -13.35 5.54 -4.33
CA ARG A 39 -13.90 6.89 -4.47
C ARG A 39 -13.65 7.75 -3.21
N GLN A 40 -13.77 7.15 -2.02
CA GLN A 40 -13.47 7.85 -0.76
C GLN A 40 -11.99 8.24 -0.68
N MET A 41 -11.07 7.35 -1.09
CA MET A 41 -9.63 7.64 -1.16
C MET A 41 -9.34 8.80 -2.11
N ILE A 42 -9.94 8.82 -3.31
CA ILE A 42 -9.78 9.92 -4.27
C ILE A 42 -10.30 11.24 -3.66
N LYS A 43 -11.44 11.20 -2.98
CA LYS A 43 -12.01 12.38 -2.30
C LYS A 43 -11.07 12.88 -1.20
N ALA A 44 -10.50 11.99 -0.39
CA ALA A 44 -9.55 12.32 0.66
C ALA A 44 -8.29 12.99 0.09
N LEU A 45 -7.68 12.41 -0.96
CA LEU A 45 -6.51 12.98 -1.62
C LEU A 45 -6.79 14.37 -2.21
N ARG A 46 -7.95 14.56 -2.87
CA ARG A 46 -8.36 15.87 -3.40
C ARG A 46 -8.62 16.92 -2.32
N ALA A 47 -8.96 16.49 -1.12
CA ALA A 47 -9.10 17.35 0.06
C ALA A 47 -7.75 17.65 0.76
N GLY A 48 -6.62 17.18 0.22
CA GLY A 48 -5.29 17.36 0.81
C GLY A 48 -5.01 16.42 1.99
N HIS A 49 -5.77 15.34 2.13
CA HIS A 49 -5.55 14.32 3.15
C HIS A 49 -4.62 13.22 2.66
N ALA A 50 -4.10 12.41 3.59
CA ALA A 50 -3.27 11.26 3.27
C ALA A 50 -4.11 9.99 3.03
N VAL A 51 -3.58 9.09 2.18
CA VAL A 51 -4.14 7.76 1.94
C VAL A 51 -3.05 6.71 2.13
N GLY A 52 -3.37 5.64 2.87
CA GLY A 52 -2.45 4.53 3.15
C GLY A 52 -2.84 3.24 2.42
N LEU A 53 -1.84 2.61 1.80
CA LEU A 53 -1.96 1.34 1.08
C LEU A 53 -0.80 0.41 1.43
N LEU A 54 -0.99 -0.89 1.20
CA LEU A 54 0.06 -1.90 1.21
C LEU A 54 0.28 -2.41 -0.23
N PRO A 55 1.17 -1.77 -1.01
CA PRO A 55 1.30 -2.03 -2.44
C PRO A 55 2.05 -3.33 -2.77
N ASP A 56 2.68 -3.96 -1.79
CA ASP A 56 3.41 -5.22 -1.90
C ASP A 56 2.50 -6.46 -1.87
N GLN A 57 1.20 -6.30 -1.64
CA GLN A 57 0.25 -7.41 -1.68
C GLN A 57 -0.23 -7.68 -3.11
N VAL A 58 -0.36 -8.98 -3.45
CA VAL A 58 -0.88 -9.43 -4.75
C VAL A 58 -2.39 -9.15 -4.81
N PRO A 59 -2.85 -8.29 -5.72
CA PRO A 59 -4.26 -7.97 -5.87
C PRO A 59 -5.01 -9.13 -6.56
N PRO A 60 -6.37 -9.13 -6.55
CA PRO A 60 -7.16 -9.99 -7.40
C PRO A 60 -6.82 -9.82 -8.89
N GLU A 61 -7.14 -10.83 -9.70
CA GLU A 61 -6.99 -10.78 -11.15
C GLU A 61 -7.73 -9.56 -11.74
N GLY A 62 -7.14 -8.90 -12.72
CA GLY A 62 -7.69 -7.68 -13.33
C GLY A 62 -7.41 -6.38 -12.55
N MET A 63 -6.91 -6.46 -11.30
CA MET A 63 -6.62 -5.27 -10.47
C MET A 63 -5.13 -4.93 -10.36
N GLY A 64 -4.29 -5.62 -11.12
CA GLY A 64 -2.85 -5.44 -11.14
C GLY A 64 -2.26 -5.63 -12.53
N GLN A 65 -0.95 -5.54 -12.59
CA GLN A 65 -0.14 -5.85 -13.76
C GLN A 65 1.11 -6.60 -13.33
N TRP A 66 1.70 -7.33 -14.26
CA TRP A 66 3.00 -7.95 -14.04
C TRP A 66 4.09 -6.89 -14.13
N ALA A 67 4.87 -6.76 -13.07
CA ALA A 67 5.98 -5.83 -12.99
C ALA A 67 7.16 -6.48 -12.26
N PRO A 68 8.41 -6.14 -12.58
CA PRO A 68 9.55 -6.69 -11.87
C PRO A 68 9.54 -6.28 -10.39
N PHE A 69 9.90 -7.24 -9.53
CA PHE A 69 10.19 -7.05 -8.12
C PHE A 69 11.37 -7.95 -7.76
N PHE A 70 12.51 -7.37 -7.38
CA PHE A 70 13.81 -8.06 -7.26
C PHE A 70 14.15 -8.92 -8.48
N GLY A 71 13.98 -8.35 -9.67
CA GLY A 71 14.29 -8.97 -10.95
C GLY A 71 13.36 -10.10 -11.38
N LYS A 72 12.30 -10.42 -10.61
CA LYS A 72 11.32 -11.46 -10.93
C LYS A 72 9.96 -10.84 -11.21
N PRO A 73 9.17 -11.35 -12.18
CA PRO A 73 7.83 -10.86 -12.42
C PRO A 73 6.93 -11.12 -11.21
N ALA A 74 6.30 -10.06 -10.71
CA ALA A 74 5.35 -10.12 -9.61
C ALA A 74 4.06 -9.37 -10.00
N TYR A 75 2.90 -9.99 -9.76
CA TYR A 75 1.64 -9.34 -10.02
C TYR A 75 1.42 -8.22 -8.99
N THR A 76 1.42 -6.99 -9.48
CA THR A 76 1.52 -5.77 -8.67
C THR A 76 0.26 -4.93 -8.81
N MET A 77 -0.26 -4.46 -7.69
CA MET A 77 -1.43 -3.59 -7.60
C MET A 77 -1.17 -2.26 -8.35
N THR A 78 -2.10 -1.88 -9.23
CA THR A 78 -2.03 -0.60 -9.96
C THR A 78 -2.63 0.57 -9.16
N LEU A 79 -3.36 0.31 -8.08
CA LEU A 79 -4.16 1.32 -7.38
C LEU A 79 -3.31 2.48 -6.84
N ALA A 80 -2.13 2.21 -6.28
CA ALA A 80 -1.25 3.26 -5.75
C ALA A 80 -0.83 4.24 -6.84
N ALA A 81 -0.35 3.72 -7.98
CA ALA A 81 0.03 4.55 -9.13
C ALA A 81 -1.17 5.32 -9.72
N ARG A 82 -2.33 4.64 -9.88
CA ARG A 82 -3.56 5.29 -10.38
C ARG A 82 -4.01 6.45 -9.49
N LEU A 83 -4.00 6.28 -8.18
CA LEU A 83 -4.37 7.33 -7.24
C LEU A 83 -3.42 8.53 -7.34
N ALA A 84 -2.11 8.29 -7.35
CA ALA A 84 -1.12 9.34 -7.48
C ALA A 84 -1.26 10.10 -8.80
N LEU A 85 -1.34 9.39 -9.93
CA LEU A 85 -1.48 10.01 -11.27
C LEU A 85 -2.80 10.77 -11.43
N GLN A 86 -3.90 10.26 -10.88
CA GLN A 86 -5.22 10.88 -11.01
C GLN A 86 -5.39 12.14 -10.13
N THR A 87 -4.68 12.20 -9.01
CA THR A 87 -4.88 13.28 -8.02
C THR A 87 -3.68 14.23 -7.92
N GLY A 88 -2.55 13.89 -8.52
CA GLY A 88 -1.30 14.62 -8.32
C GLY A 88 -0.67 14.42 -6.93
N ALA A 89 -1.16 13.43 -6.17
CA ALA A 89 -0.66 13.18 -4.82
C ALA A 89 0.78 12.64 -4.86
N GLN A 90 1.61 13.16 -3.97
CA GLN A 90 2.97 12.68 -3.78
C GLN A 90 2.96 11.29 -3.13
N VAL A 91 3.78 10.38 -3.66
CA VAL A 91 3.99 9.05 -3.08
C VAL A 91 5.05 9.13 -1.99
N VAL A 92 4.66 8.72 -0.78
CA VAL A 92 5.54 8.61 0.38
C VAL A 92 5.57 7.16 0.83
N LEU A 93 6.75 6.58 0.88
CA LEU A 93 6.97 5.24 1.39
C LEU A 93 7.19 5.32 2.90
N ILE A 94 6.55 4.42 3.64
CA ILE A 94 6.62 4.39 5.10
C ILE A 94 6.87 2.96 5.56
N TRP A 95 7.80 2.78 6.49
CA TRP A 95 7.99 1.51 7.17
C TRP A 95 8.40 1.67 8.63
N GLY A 96 8.06 0.69 9.45
CA GLY A 96 8.37 0.65 10.88
C GLY A 96 9.52 -0.29 11.18
N GLU A 97 10.68 0.24 11.55
CA GLU A 97 11.80 -0.54 12.06
C GLU A 97 11.50 -0.98 13.50
N ARG A 98 11.50 -2.27 13.77
CA ARG A 98 11.46 -2.79 15.13
C ARG A 98 12.85 -2.67 15.76
N LEU A 99 12.94 -1.95 16.86
CA LEU A 99 14.18 -1.76 17.59
C LEU A 99 14.49 -2.96 18.48
N SER A 100 15.79 -3.27 18.65
CA SER A 100 16.27 -4.35 19.51
C SER A 100 15.87 -4.14 20.97
N PHE A 101 15.82 -5.21 21.74
CA PHE A 101 15.56 -5.21 23.20
C PHE A 101 14.25 -4.56 23.62
N GLY A 102 13.20 -4.68 22.82
CA GLY A 102 11.87 -4.18 23.18
C GLY A 102 11.74 -2.65 23.23
N ARG A 103 12.68 -1.89 22.65
CA ARG A 103 12.67 -0.41 22.63
C ARG A 103 11.59 0.19 21.72
N GLY A 104 10.68 -0.60 21.19
CA GLY A 104 9.60 -0.15 20.35
C GLY A 104 9.95 -0.10 18.87
N PHE A 105 9.41 0.89 18.17
CA PHE A 105 9.56 1.04 16.72
C PHE A 105 10.06 2.45 16.37
N ARG A 106 10.82 2.51 15.26
CA ARG A 106 11.16 3.77 14.59
C ARG A 106 10.43 3.83 13.26
N LEU A 107 9.70 4.90 13.02
CA LEU A 107 9.03 5.13 11.76
C LEU A 107 9.99 5.83 10.78
N HIS A 108 10.17 5.24 9.62
CA HIS A 108 10.93 5.82 8.52
C HIS A 108 9.97 6.27 7.43
N THR A 109 10.24 7.42 6.84
CA THR A 109 9.48 7.98 5.73
C THR A 109 10.44 8.39 4.62
N GLN A 110 10.09 8.09 3.39
CA GLN A 110 10.87 8.45 2.21
C GLN A 110 9.94 8.82 1.06
N THR A 111 10.17 9.96 0.44
CA THR A 111 9.51 10.32 -0.82
C THR A 111 10.17 9.59 -1.98
N LEU A 112 9.44 9.39 -3.09
CA LEU A 112 10.07 9.06 -4.34
C LEU A 112 11.03 10.20 -4.73
N GLY A 113 12.24 9.87 -5.11
CA GLY A 113 13.26 10.86 -5.52
C GLY A 113 12.99 11.51 -6.88
N HIS A 114 11.88 11.19 -7.53
CA HIS A 114 11.47 11.66 -8.86
C HIS A 114 9.96 11.57 -8.98
N ASP A 115 9.41 12.27 -9.97
CA ASP A 115 7.98 12.18 -10.31
C ASP A 115 7.65 10.81 -10.92
N LEU A 116 6.42 10.35 -10.67
CA LEU A 116 5.90 9.17 -11.35
C LEU A 116 5.74 9.45 -12.85
N SER A 117 6.12 8.48 -13.67
CA SER A 117 5.81 8.49 -15.10
C SER A 117 4.30 8.63 -15.31
N PRO A 118 3.84 9.40 -16.30
CA PRO A 118 2.43 9.43 -16.68
C PRO A 118 1.94 8.09 -17.25
N ASP A 119 2.86 7.25 -17.70
CA ASP A 119 2.57 5.86 -18.10
C ASP A 119 2.38 5.00 -16.86
N LEU A 120 1.19 4.40 -16.74
CA LEU A 120 0.81 3.59 -15.58
C LEU A 120 1.73 2.37 -15.39
N GLU A 121 2.13 1.72 -16.46
CA GLU A 121 2.98 0.52 -16.39
C GLU A 121 4.35 0.89 -15.82
N VAL A 122 4.92 1.98 -16.30
CA VAL A 122 6.20 2.52 -15.80
C VAL A 122 6.06 3.00 -14.36
N ALA A 123 4.98 3.69 -14.01
CA ALA A 123 4.73 4.18 -12.65
C ALA A 123 4.66 3.02 -11.62
N VAL A 124 4.04 1.90 -11.98
CA VAL A 124 4.01 0.71 -11.12
C VAL A 124 5.41 0.12 -10.93
N VAL A 125 6.23 0.08 -11.98
CA VAL A 125 7.63 -0.36 -11.87
C VAL A 125 8.43 0.58 -10.97
N GLN A 126 8.26 1.88 -11.08
CA GLN A 126 8.91 2.87 -10.22
C GLN A 126 8.56 2.67 -8.74
N ILE A 127 7.29 2.40 -8.42
CA ILE A 127 6.86 2.10 -7.05
C ILE A 127 7.50 0.80 -6.54
N ASN A 128 7.55 -0.26 -7.36
CA ASN A 128 8.22 -1.51 -6.99
C ASN A 128 9.70 -1.27 -6.69
N GLN A 129 10.42 -0.56 -7.56
CA GLN A 129 11.84 -0.23 -7.36
C GLN A 129 12.06 0.56 -6.06
N ALA A 130 11.19 1.50 -5.75
CA ALA A 130 11.28 2.26 -4.51
C ALA A 130 11.03 1.37 -3.28
N MET A 131 10.09 0.42 -3.35
CA MET A 131 9.91 -0.59 -2.29
C MET A 131 11.12 -1.51 -2.15
N GLU A 132 11.75 -1.94 -3.24
CA GLU A 132 12.98 -2.74 -3.20
C GLU A 132 14.09 -2.00 -2.45
N GLN A 133 14.28 -0.71 -2.72
CA GLN A 133 15.27 0.11 -2.03
C GLN A 133 15.01 0.20 -0.52
N LEU A 134 13.75 0.26 -0.09
CA LEU A 134 13.41 0.20 1.33
C LEU A 134 13.71 -1.17 1.94
N VAL A 135 13.33 -2.25 1.26
CA VAL A 135 13.56 -3.63 1.75
C VAL A 135 15.05 -3.91 1.91
N ILE A 136 15.90 -3.43 0.98
CA ILE A 136 17.36 -3.61 1.04
C ILE A 136 17.96 -2.94 2.28
N GLN A 137 17.39 -1.85 2.79
CA GLN A 137 17.90 -1.18 3.99
C GLN A 137 17.79 -2.06 5.25
N GLN A 138 16.72 -2.86 5.36
CA GLN A 138 16.50 -3.75 6.50
C GLN A 138 15.83 -5.07 6.05
N PRO A 139 16.55 -5.90 5.28
CA PRO A 139 15.96 -7.09 4.66
C PRO A 139 15.46 -8.11 5.69
N GLY A 140 16.05 -8.16 6.89
CA GLY A 140 15.61 -9.04 7.97
C GLY A 140 14.26 -8.68 8.59
N GLN A 141 13.69 -7.53 8.26
CA GLN A 141 12.39 -7.08 8.79
C GLN A 141 11.27 -7.06 7.73
N TYR A 142 11.57 -7.40 6.49
CA TYR A 142 10.54 -7.59 5.47
C TYR A 142 9.81 -8.92 5.64
N LEU A 143 8.52 -8.96 5.35
CA LEU A 143 7.68 -10.15 5.51
C LEU A 143 7.89 -11.15 4.35
N TRP A 144 9.05 -11.80 4.28
CA TRP A 144 9.37 -12.79 3.25
C TRP A 144 8.44 -14.01 3.23
N GLY A 145 7.75 -14.29 4.34
CA GLY A 145 6.74 -15.36 4.40
C GLY A 145 5.48 -15.08 3.59
N TYR A 146 5.26 -13.83 3.14
CA TYR A 146 4.19 -13.53 2.20
C TYR A 146 4.58 -13.96 0.78
N ALA A 147 3.75 -14.77 0.13
CA ALA A 147 4.00 -15.27 -1.23
C ALA A 147 3.79 -14.15 -2.28
N ARG A 148 4.76 -13.23 -2.38
CA ARG A 148 4.72 -12.05 -3.26
C ARG A 148 4.63 -12.40 -4.74
N TYR A 149 5.15 -13.57 -5.13
CA TYR A 149 5.21 -14.04 -6.52
C TYR A 149 4.11 -15.06 -6.86
N LYS A 150 3.11 -15.21 -6.00
CA LYS A 150 1.97 -16.09 -6.30
C LYS A 150 1.13 -15.53 -7.46
N GLN A 151 0.46 -16.43 -8.16
CA GLN A 151 -0.53 -16.05 -9.18
C GLN A 151 -1.70 -15.28 -8.52
N PRO A 152 -2.27 -14.27 -9.22
CA PRO A 152 -3.50 -13.64 -8.76
C PRO A 152 -4.61 -14.69 -8.68
N ARG A 153 -5.52 -14.50 -7.75
CA ARG A 153 -6.72 -15.35 -7.68
C ARG A 153 -7.83 -14.68 -8.47
N GLY A 154 -8.57 -15.48 -9.25
CA GLY A 154 -9.80 -15.02 -9.88
C GLY A 154 -10.77 -14.44 -8.84
N VAL A 155 -11.62 -13.52 -9.27
CA VAL A 155 -12.64 -12.86 -8.46
C VAL A 155 -13.79 -13.83 -8.19
#